data_eabffaba94ee07f127b50ce6f1529352
#
_entry.id   eabffaba94ee07f127b50ce6f1529352
#
_cell.length_a   1.000
_cell.length_b   1.000
_cell.length_c   1.000
_cell.angle_alpha   90.00
_cell.angle_beta   90.00
_cell.angle_gamma   90.00
#
_symmetry.space_group_name_H-M   'P 1'
#
loop_
_entity.id
_entity.type
_entity.pdbx_description
1 polymer ?
#
loop_
_entity_poly.entity_id
_entity_poly.type
_entity_poly.pdbx_seq_one_letter_code
_entity_poly.pdbx_strand_id
1 'polypeptide(L)'
;MKKISSFFSLSILLASFLHAQNADQVQSRIEGTQRSQPAPVTGANTGSQSGDSAGASASDTGAQRPISLKEDGISAFFGYDTNYFYRSNPLAQSGDLRQLKTAMWTNTFFGGAGLGILETDNSVITPYIGGSWTINDYIEDQLSQFNYNSTSAYALLLAQYGNGWSTRIGVNYSNDRSSQFDTEDYSEFFPNIGVMKAYTLSDQTTAIFDAYLGQHSTEIASIGNSPEDLLDNFEIAASYGLKYIQGDLTFSPKYLLSYKTYDNGANSDRDDLTHNFSLVAGYPLADSFDLDLFGSYTIRDSSESANDYKNLDGGIGLKLSANF
;
A
#
# COMPACT_ATOMS: atom_id res chain seq x y z
N MET A 1 25.95 11.94 47.32
CA MET A 1 24.60 11.99 46.74
C MET A 1 24.52 12.65 45.35
N LYS A 2 25.57 12.53 44.49
CA LYS A 2 25.58 13.11 43.12
C LYS A 2 25.57 12.09 41.99
N LYS A 3 25.51 10.77 42.25
CA LYS A 3 25.54 9.70 41.21
C LYS A 3 24.17 9.11 40.85
N ILE A 4 23.10 9.44 41.59
CA ILE A 4 21.75 8.90 41.33
C ILE A 4 21.00 9.73 40.29
N SER A 5 21.30 11.02 40.17
CA SER A 5 20.65 11.92 39.21
C SER A 5 21.04 11.63 37.74
N SER A 6 22.27 11.11 37.50
CA SER A 6 22.76 10.81 36.14
C SER A 6 22.10 9.57 35.52
N PHE A 7 21.69 8.60 36.36
CA PHE A 7 21.04 7.37 35.88
C PHE A 7 19.58 7.62 35.48
N PHE A 8 18.89 8.51 36.20
CA PHE A 8 17.49 8.86 35.88
C PHE A 8 17.40 9.65 34.56
N SER A 9 18.31 10.56 34.30
CA SER A 9 18.33 11.34 33.05
C SER A 9 18.66 10.48 31.83
N LEU A 10 19.53 9.46 31.98
CA LEU A 10 19.87 8.54 30.91
C LEU A 10 18.70 7.58 30.59
N SER A 11 17.95 7.16 31.62
CA SER A 11 16.78 6.28 31.44
C SER A 11 15.63 6.99 30.75
N ILE A 12 15.41 8.28 31.03
CA ILE A 12 14.38 9.09 30.36
C ILE A 12 14.77 9.36 28.90
N LEU A 13 16.04 9.60 28.61
CA LEU A 13 16.54 9.78 27.25
C LEU A 13 16.43 8.46 26.43
N LEU A 14 16.76 7.31 27.02
CA LEU A 14 16.60 6.01 26.33
C LEU A 14 15.11 5.69 26.11
N ALA A 15 14.24 6.02 27.06
CA ALA A 15 12.81 5.84 26.88
C ALA A 15 12.26 6.72 25.74
N SER A 16 12.68 7.97 25.64
CA SER A 16 12.28 8.89 24.55
C SER A 16 12.76 8.41 23.18
N PHE A 17 13.97 7.87 23.09
CA PHE A 17 14.48 7.28 21.83
C PHE A 17 13.70 6.02 21.41
N LEU A 18 13.31 5.17 22.34
CA LEU A 18 12.49 3.99 22.07
C LEU A 18 11.08 4.38 21.60
N HIS A 19 10.53 5.48 22.10
CA HIS A 19 9.19 5.97 21.71
C HIS A 19 9.16 6.59 20.31
N ALA A 20 10.17 7.38 19.95
CA ALA A 20 10.32 7.91 18.60
C ALA A 20 10.49 6.78 17.56
N GLN A 21 11.26 5.74 17.89
CA GLN A 21 11.45 4.59 17.02
C GLN A 21 10.15 3.82 16.73
N ASN A 22 9.25 3.73 17.68
CA ASN A 22 7.98 3.00 17.50
C ASN A 22 7.00 3.74 16.57
N ALA A 23 6.89 5.06 16.68
CA ALA A 23 6.04 5.85 15.79
C ALA A 23 6.52 5.78 14.34
N ASP A 24 7.83 5.93 14.12
CA ASP A 24 8.43 5.80 12.78
C ASP A 24 8.30 4.39 12.20
N GLN A 25 8.35 3.37 13.04
CA GLN A 25 8.14 1.98 12.63
C GLN A 25 6.70 1.71 12.21
N VAL A 26 5.75 2.19 12.99
CA VAL A 26 4.34 2.11 12.67
C VAL A 26 4.08 2.81 11.34
N GLN A 27 4.61 4.00 11.12
CA GLN A 27 4.45 4.71 9.88
C GLN A 27 5.08 3.98 8.68
N SER A 28 6.26 3.36 8.83
CA SER A 28 6.86 2.56 7.75
C SER A 28 6.05 1.30 7.44
N ARG A 29 5.39 0.71 8.44
CA ARG A 29 4.46 -0.41 8.27
C ARG A 29 3.23 0.03 7.50
N ILE A 30 2.63 1.19 7.86
CA ILE A 30 1.47 1.77 7.18
C ILE A 30 1.76 1.96 5.70
N GLU A 31 2.87 2.59 5.37
CA GLU A 31 3.26 2.79 3.98
C GLU A 31 3.52 1.46 3.26
N GLY A 32 4.06 0.46 3.96
CA GLY A 32 4.19 -0.91 3.48
C GLY A 32 2.83 -1.58 3.24
N THR A 33 1.90 -1.45 4.18
CA THR A 33 0.57 -2.05 4.12
C THR A 33 -0.32 -1.37 3.09
N GLN A 34 -0.30 -0.03 3.01
CA GLN A 34 -1.00 0.72 1.96
C GLN A 34 -0.53 0.35 0.55
N ARG A 35 0.73 -0.06 0.41
CA ARG A 35 1.29 -0.54 -0.85
C ARG A 35 0.90 -1.98 -1.17
N SER A 36 0.61 -2.79 -0.15
CA SER A 36 0.21 -4.20 -0.29
C SER A 36 -1.29 -4.38 -0.48
N GLN A 37 -2.11 -3.35 -0.26
CA GLN A 37 -3.54 -3.46 -0.51
C GLN A 37 -3.76 -3.67 -2.01
N PRO A 38 -4.47 -4.74 -2.42
CA PRO A 38 -4.87 -4.88 -3.80
C PRO A 38 -5.71 -3.65 -4.14
N ALA A 39 -5.23 -2.83 -5.07
CA ALA A 39 -6.01 -1.70 -5.54
C ALA A 39 -7.38 -2.19 -5.99
N PRO A 40 -8.44 -1.46 -5.65
CA PRO A 40 -9.77 -1.78 -6.14
C PRO A 40 -9.72 -1.90 -7.65
N VAL A 41 -10.16 -3.03 -8.14
CA VAL A 41 -10.06 -3.41 -9.53
C VAL A 41 -10.91 -2.47 -10.37
N THR A 42 -10.28 -1.59 -11.10
CA THR A 42 -10.94 -0.77 -12.11
C THR A 42 -10.59 -1.33 -13.48
N GLY A 43 -11.36 -2.31 -13.94
CA GLY A 43 -11.25 -2.81 -15.30
C GLY A 43 -11.88 -1.83 -16.26
N ALA A 44 -11.08 -1.08 -17.00
CA ALA A 44 -11.56 -0.55 -18.27
C ALA A 44 -11.60 -1.73 -19.24
N ASN A 45 -12.80 -2.23 -19.51
CA ASN A 45 -12.99 -3.28 -20.49
C ASN A 45 -12.84 -2.69 -21.89
N THR A 46 -11.64 -2.75 -22.45
CA THR A 46 -11.46 -2.68 -23.90
C THR A 46 -11.27 -4.11 -24.40
N GLY A 47 -12.36 -4.66 -24.85
CA GLY A 47 -12.53 -5.83 -25.68
C GLY A 47 -11.45 -6.92 -25.67
N SER A 48 -11.88 -8.12 -25.26
CA SER A 48 -11.31 -9.42 -25.56
C SER A 48 -9.82 -9.63 -25.38
N GLN A 49 -9.48 -10.36 -24.39
CA GLN A 49 -8.74 -11.64 -24.45
C GLN A 49 -8.03 -11.95 -23.15
N SER A 50 -8.32 -13.14 -22.69
CA SER A 50 -7.43 -14.07 -22.00
C SER A 50 -6.26 -13.49 -21.19
N GLY A 51 -6.31 -13.64 -19.88
CA GLY A 51 -5.10 -13.91 -19.12
C GLY A 51 -4.29 -12.70 -18.67
N ASP A 52 -4.91 -11.58 -18.37
CA ASP A 52 -4.16 -10.47 -17.78
C ASP A 52 -4.20 -10.53 -16.24
N SER A 53 -3.36 -11.38 -15.71
CA SER A 53 -2.97 -11.34 -14.31
C SER A 53 -1.91 -10.24 -14.13
N ALA A 54 -2.34 -9.01 -13.96
CA ALA A 54 -1.40 -7.98 -13.53
C ALA A 54 -1.14 -8.16 -12.04
N GLY A 55 0.08 -8.54 -11.69
CA GLY A 55 0.51 -8.73 -10.32
C GLY A 55 0.33 -7.48 -9.46
N ALA A 56 -0.38 -7.60 -8.33
CA ALA A 56 -0.20 -6.66 -7.25
C ALA A 56 1.14 -7.01 -6.60
N SER A 57 2.15 -6.21 -6.76
CA SER A 57 3.39 -6.35 -6.01
C SER A 57 3.25 -5.64 -4.66
N ALA A 58 4.16 -5.92 -3.73
CA ALA A 58 4.26 -5.22 -2.44
C ALA A 58 4.35 -3.69 -2.57
N SER A 59 4.70 -3.18 -3.73
CA SER A 59 4.52 -1.80 -4.14
C SER A 59 3.33 -1.77 -5.08
N ASP A 60 2.12 -1.66 -4.57
CA ASP A 60 0.95 -1.59 -5.42
C ASP A 60 1.16 -0.58 -6.55
N THR A 61 1.46 -1.12 -7.73
CA THR A 61 1.69 -0.32 -8.92
C THR A 61 0.37 0.11 -9.56
N GLY A 62 -0.77 -0.14 -8.88
CA GLY A 62 -2.08 0.13 -9.44
C GLY A 62 -2.35 -0.63 -10.74
N ALA A 63 -1.57 -1.67 -11.01
CA ALA A 63 -1.86 -2.58 -12.11
C ALA A 63 -3.12 -3.34 -11.74
N GLN A 64 -4.21 -2.93 -12.35
CA GLN A 64 -5.54 -3.41 -12.01
C GLN A 64 -5.83 -4.65 -12.82
N ARG A 65 -6.38 -5.64 -12.15
CA ARG A 65 -6.93 -6.80 -12.82
C ARG A 65 -8.22 -6.40 -13.51
N PRO A 66 -8.41 -6.73 -14.78
CA PRO A 66 -9.73 -6.69 -15.34
C PRO A 66 -10.57 -7.76 -14.61
N ILE A 67 -11.57 -7.34 -13.84
CA ILE A 67 -12.65 -8.24 -13.47
C ILE A 67 -13.47 -8.44 -14.74
N SER A 68 -13.55 -9.67 -15.20
CA SER A 68 -14.54 -10.05 -16.19
C SER A 68 -15.90 -10.05 -15.50
N LEU A 69 -16.63 -8.96 -15.61
CA LEU A 69 -18.02 -8.89 -15.13
C LEU A 69 -18.88 -9.77 -16.03
N LYS A 70 -19.47 -10.82 -15.49
CA LYS A 70 -20.60 -11.50 -16.12
C LYS A 70 -21.80 -10.56 -16.05
N GLU A 71 -22.50 -10.38 -17.15
CA GLU A 71 -23.55 -9.38 -17.32
C GLU A 71 -24.69 -9.40 -16.28
N ASP A 72 -24.88 -10.45 -15.48
CA ASP A 72 -25.98 -10.60 -14.53
C ASP A 72 -25.58 -11.23 -13.17
N GLY A 73 -24.32 -11.12 -12.70
CA GLY A 73 -23.92 -11.88 -11.52
C GLY A 73 -22.92 -11.20 -10.59
N ILE A 74 -22.82 -11.75 -9.40
CA ILE A 74 -21.72 -11.47 -8.48
C ILE A 74 -20.46 -12.07 -9.10
N SER A 75 -19.43 -11.25 -9.30
CA SER A 75 -18.09 -11.71 -9.65
C SER A 75 -17.23 -11.75 -8.38
N ALA A 76 -16.51 -12.83 -8.17
CA ALA A 76 -15.63 -12.96 -7.01
C ALA A 76 -14.20 -13.31 -7.44
N PHE A 77 -13.23 -12.86 -6.68
CA PHE A 77 -11.85 -13.24 -6.86
C PHE A 77 -11.22 -13.62 -5.52
N PHE A 78 -10.23 -14.47 -5.59
CA PHE A 78 -9.40 -14.87 -4.47
C PHE A 78 -7.96 -15.03 -4.97
N GLY A 79 -6.98 -14.73 -4.12
CA GLY A 79 -5.59 -14.94 -4.47
C GLY A 79 -4.67 -15.03 -3.27
N TYR A 80 -3.47 -15.48 -3.58
CA TYR A 80 -2.34 -15.55 -2.68
C TYR A 80 -1.14 -14.94 -3.37
N ASP A 81 -0.38 -14.16 -2.63
CA ASP A 81 0.83 -13.49 -3.07
C ASP A 81 1.92 -13.74 -2.03
N THR A 82 3.12 -14.11 -2.48
CA THR A 82 4.28 -14.24 -1.60
C THR A 82 5.45 -13.47 -2.21
N ASN A 83 6.06 -12.59 -1.41
CA ASN A 83 7.15 -11.74 -1.85
C ASN A 83 8.37 -11.90 -0.94
N TYR A 84 9.53 -12.00 -1.54
CA TYR A 84 10.82 -11.93 -0.86
C TYR A 84 11.59 -10.74 -1.44
N PHE A 85 11.91 -9.75 -0.60
CA PHE A 85 12.54 -8.54 -1.06
C PHE A 85 13.48 -7.91 -0.05
N TYR A 86 14.46 -7.21 -0.56
CA TYR A 86 15.37 -6.36 0.19
C TYR A 86 14.72 -5.01 0.47
N ARG A 87 14.90 -4.49 1.69
CA ARG A 87 14.49 -3.16 2.14
C ARG A 87 15.68 -2.42 2.74
N SER A 88 16.00 -1.25 2.19
CA SER A 88 17.18 -0.48 2.59
C SER A 88 16.98 0.32 3.87
N ASN A 89 15.74 0.66 4.22
CA ASN A 89 15.41 1.45 5.40
C ASN A 89 14.11 0.93 6.05
N PRO A 90 14.17 -0.25 6.73
CA PRO A 90 12.98 -0.92 7.27
C PRO A 90 12.26 -0.14 8.36
N LEU A 91 12.95 0.79 9.03
CA LEU A 91 12.41 1.57 10.14
C LEU A 91 12.11 3.04 9.77
N ALA A 92 12.13 3.38 8.46
CA ALA A 92 11.89 4.72 7.94
C ALA A 92 12.69 5.84 8.64
N GLN A 93 13.92 5.53 9.03
CA GLN A 93 14.77 6.46 9.78
C GLN A 93 15.34 7.55 8.88
N SER A 94 15.46 8.77 9.44
CA SER A 94 16.12 9.89 8.81
C SER A 94 17.65 9.84 8.97
N GLY A 95 18.39 10.47 8.06
CA GLY A 95 19.83 10.69 8.17
C GLY A 95 20.68 9.42 8.09
N ASP A 96 21.84 9.45 8.74
CA ASP A 96 22.86 8.39 8.71
C ASP A 96 22.54 7.19 9.64
N LEU A 97 21.41 7.24 10.37
CA LEU A 97 20.95 6.13 11.20
C LEU A 97 20.40 4.95 10.38
N ARG A 98 20.40 5.04 9.05
CA ARG A 98 19.99 4.02 8.07
C ARG A 98 20.90 2.79 8.04
N GLN A 99 21.36 2.30 9.17
CA GLN A 99 22.33 1.20 9.17
C GLN A 99 21.69 -0.18 9.12
N LEU A 100 20.39 -0.28 9.44
CA LEU A 100 19.67 -1.54 9.40
C LEU A 100 19.09 -1.73 7.99
N LYS A 101 19.61 -2.70 7.29
CA LYS A 101 19.09 -3.20 6.01
C LYS A 101 18.60 -4.60 6.25
N THR A 102 17.49 -4.97 5.61
CA THR A 102 16.93 -6.30 5.82
C THR A 102 16.33 -6.84 4.53
N ALA A 103 16.16 -8.15 4.48
CA ALA A 103 15.17 -8.76 3.62
C ALA A 103 13.86 -8.93 4.40
N MET A 104 12.75 -8.89 3.67
CA MET A 104 11.42 -9.20 4.19
C MET A 104 10.82 -10.35 3.39
N TRP A 105 10.05 -11.16 4.07
CA TRP A 105 9.17 -12.12 3.45
C TRP A 105 7.73 -11.77 3.80
N THR A 106 6.90 -11.57 2.79
CA THR A 106 5.49 -11.27 2.98
C THR A 106 4.63 -12.34 2.32
N ASN A 107 3.55 -12.70 2.99
CA ASN A 107 2.57 -13.66 2.49
C ASN A 107 1.18 -13.05 2.62
N THR A 108 0.51 -12.81 1.51
CA THR A 108 -0.80 -12.14 1.47
C THR A 108 -1.86 -13.06 0.91
N PHE A 109 -2.92 -13.27 1.66
CA PHE A 109 -4.18 -13.83 1.17
C PHE A 109 -5.16 -12.69 0.93
N PHE A 110 -5.76 -12.64 -0.23
CA PHE A 110 -6.69 -11.57 -0.56
C PHE A 110 -7.90 -12.08 -1.32
N GLY A 111 -9.01 -11.37 -1.23
CA GLY A 111 -10.20 -11.69 -1.98
C GLY A 111 -11.20 -10.56 -1.98
N GLY A 112 -12.19 -10.67 -2.85
CA GLY A 112 -13.25 -9.69 -2.95
C GLY A 112 -14.32 -10.09 -3.94
N ALA A 113 -15.33 -9.22 -4.05
CA ALA A 113 -16.44 -9.42 -4.96
C ALA A 113 -16.98 -8.09 -5.50
N GLY A 114 -17.39 -8.12 -6.77
CA GLY A 114 -18.29 -7.14 -7.36
C GLY A 114 -19.74 -7.60 -7.12
N LEU A 115 -20.57 -6.73 -6.53
CA LEU A 115 -21.91 -7.07 -6.05
C LEU A 115 -23.02 -6.79 -7.08
N GLY A 116 -22.70 -6.89 -8.36
CA GLY A 116 -23.61 -6.62 -9.47
C GLY A 116 -23.28 -5.30 -10.17
N ILE A 117 -24.07 -4.98 -11.18
CA ILE A 117 -23.86 -3.83 -12.05
C ILE A 117 -25.13 -2.98 -12.04
N LEU A 118 -24.97 -1.67 -11.87
CA LEU A 118 -26.02 -0.69 -12.10
C LEU A 118 -25.63 0.15 -13.33
N GLU A 119 -26.37 -0.04 -14.41
CA GLU A 119 -26.20 0.73 -15.63
C GLU A 119 -27.02 2.02 -15.59
N THR A 120 -26.41 3.10 -16.03
CA THR A 120 -27.06 4.40 -16.28
C THR A 120 -26.78 4.82 -17.71
N ASP A 121 -27.43 5.88 -18.19
CA ASP A 121 -27.24 6.37 -19.57
C ASP A 121 -25.79 6.70 -19.91
N ASN A 122 -24.97 7.07 -18.91
CA ASN A 122 -23.59 7.55 -19.11
C ASN A 122 -22.51 6.78 -18.32
N SER A 123 -22.91 5.84 -17.47
CA SER A 123 -21.95 5.13 -16.63
C SER A 123 -22.43 3.75 -16.21
N VAL A 124 -21.45 2.90 -15.91
CA VAL A 124 -21.63 1.59 -15.26
C VAL A 124 -21.11 1.72 -13.84
N ILE A 125 -21.96 1.46 -12.85
CA ILE A 125 -21.61 1.55 -11.44
C ILE A 125 -21.56 0.14 -10.86
N THR A 126 -20.45 -0.21 -10.23
CA THR A 126 -20.23 -1.50 -9.59
C THR A 126 -19.83 -1.31 -8.14
N PRO A 127 -20.61 -1.81 -7.18
CA PRO A 127 -20.18 -1.91 -5.80
C PRO A 127 -19.16 -3.05 -5.63
N TYR A 128 -18.09 -2.80 -4.90
CA TYR A 128 -17.07 -3.80 -4.55
C TYR A 128 -16.85 -3.88 -3.06
N ILE A 129 -16.60 -5.09 -2.59
CA ILE A 129 -16.10 -5.37 -1.24
C ILE A 129 -14.90 -6.31 -1.34
N GLY A 130 -13.99 -6.22 -0.40
CA GLY A 130 -12.88 -7.14 -0.34
C GLY A 130 -12.02 -6.92 0.87
N GLY A 131 -10.94 -7.69 0.95
CA GLY A 131 -9.98 -7.59 2.02
C GLY A 131 -8.77 -8.48 1.82
N SER A 132 -7.82 -8.35 2.72
CA SER A 132 -6.60 -9.16 2.72
C SER A 132 -6.13 -9.43 4.15
N TRP A 133 -5.32 -10.47 4.27
CA TRP A 133 -4.53 -10.77 5.44
C TRP A 133 -3.09 -11.02 5.01
N THR A 134 -2.14 -10.29 5.59
CA THR A 134 -0.73 -10.33 5.22
C THR A 134 0.11 -10.67 6.46
N ILE A 135 1.01 -11.61 6.32
CA ILE A 135 2.07 -11.92 7.29
C ILE A 135 3.33 -11.21 6.80
N ASN A 136 3.96 -10.41 7.66
CA ASN A 136 5.15 -9.63 7.35
C ASN A 136 6.29 -10.05 8.28
N ASP A 137 7.30 -10.73 7.74
CA ASP A 137 8.44 -11.24 8.48
C ASP A 137 9.72 -10.55 8.03
N TYR A 138 10.42 -9.92 8.97
CA TYR A 138 11.80 -9.49 8.81
C TYR A 138 12.73 -10.70 8.94
N ILE A 139 13.67 -10.85 8.01
CA ILE A 139 14.58 -12.00 7.99
C ILE A 139 15.72 -11.83 9.01
N GLU A 140 16.12 -10.60 9.31
CA GLU A 140 17.17 -10.33 10.29
C GLU A 140 16.65 -10.55 11.72
N ASP A 141 17.31 -11.39 12.51
CA ASP A 141 16.92 -11.71 13.88
C ASP A 141 16.72 -10.46 14.76
N GLN A 142 17.54 -9.42 14.55
CA GLN A 142 17.44 -8.15 15.28
C GLN A 142 16.14 -7.40 15.01
N LEU A 143 15.50 -7.66 13.88
CA LEU A 143 14.25 -7.03 13.46
C LEU A 143 13.03 -7.95 13.64
N SER A 144 13.23 -9.22 14.01
CA SER A 144 12.14 -10.18 14.17
C SER A 144 11.09 -9.77 15.22
N GLN A 145 11.48 -8.97 16.22
CA GLN A 145 10.56 -8.39 17.19
C GLN A 145 9.53 -7.42 16.58
N PHE A 146 9.78 -6.97 15.35
CA PHE A 146 8.91 -6.07 14.59
C PHE A 146 8.09 -6.80 13.52
N ASN A 147 8.09 -8.12 13.51
CA ASN A 147 7.22 -8.92 12.67
C ASN A 147 5.75 -8.63 13.03
N TYR A 148 4.91 -8.52 12.01
CA TYR A 148 3.52 -8.14 12.20
C TYR A 148 2.59 -8.78 11.16
N ASN A 149 1.33 -8.91 11.54
CA ASN A 149 0.25 -9.32 10.66
C ASN A 149 -0.63 -8.11 10.34
N SER A 150 -0.92 -7.90 9.08
CA SER A 150 -1.84 -6.86 8.61
C SER A 150 -3.14 -7.47 8.15
N THR A 151 -4.26 -6.90 8.58
CA THR A 151 -5.59 -7.21 8.05
C THR A 151 -6.15 -5.98 7.40
N SER A 152 -6.73 -6.11 6.21
CA SER A 152 -7.42 -5.01 5.56
C SER A 152 -8.79 -5.42 5.04
N ALA A 153 -9.70 -4.46 4.98
CA ALA A 153 -11.00 -4.60 4.35
C ALA A 153 -11.34 -3.31 3.60
N TYR A 154 -12.08 -3.42 2.52
CA TYR A 154 -12.56 -2.26 1.79
C TYR A 154 -13.98 -2.45 1.27
N ALA A 155 -14.68 -1.33 1.10
CA ALA A 155 -15.91 -1.24 0.35
C ALA A 155 -15.86 0.00 -0.54
N LEU A 156 -16.23 -0.13 -1.81
CA LEU A 156 -16.22 1.01 -2.74
C LEU A 156 -17.32 0.91 -3.79
N LEU A 157 -17.70 2.05 -4.32
CA LEU A 157 -18.50 2.22 -5.52
C LEU A 157 -17.55 2.69 -6.64
N LEU A 158 -17.50 1.93 -7.72
CA LEU A 158 -16.77 2.27 -8.93
C LEU A 158 -17.76 2.69 -10.01
N ALA A 159 -17.65 3.92 -10.51
CA ALA A 159 -18.40 4.41 -11.66
C ALA A 159 -17.45 4.53 -12.86
N GLN A 160 -17.76 3.80 -13.94
CA GLN A 160 -17.01 3.82 -15.20
C GLN A 160 -17.81 4.57 -16.25
N TYR A 161 -17.18 5.52 -16.95
CA TYR A 161 -17.81 6.36 -17.95
C TYR A 161 -17.34 5.97 -19.36
N GLY A 162 -18.19 6.14 -20.35
CA GLY A 162 -17.91 5.80 -21.75
C GLY A 162 -16.71 6.54 -22.38
N ASN A 163 -16.20 7.60 -21.75
CA ASN A 163 -15.02 8.34 -22.17
C ASN A 163 -13.68 7.84 -21.58
N GLY A 164 -13.72 6.68 -20.91
CA GLY A 164 -12.55 6.04 -20.31
C GLY A 164 -12.13 6.57 -18.93
N TRP A 165 -12.88 7.52 -18.36
CA TRP A 165 -12.71 7.90 -16.96
C TRP A 165 -13.45 6.93 -16.03
N SER A 166 -12.93 6.79 -14.83
CA SER A 166 -13.60 6.11 -13.73
C SER A 166 -13.50 6.97 -12.48
N THR A 167 -14.53 6.92 -11.64
CA THR A 167 -14.55 7.54 -10.32
C THR A 167 -14.77 6.46 -9.29
N ARG A 168 -14.08 6.51 -8.17
CA ARG A 168 -14.32 5.64 -7.03
C ARG A 168 -14.62 6.45 -5.78
N ILE A 169 -15.55 5.98 -4.97
CA ILE A 169 -15.84 6.47 -3.64
C ILE A 169 -15.84 5.26 -2.73
N GLY A 170 -15.05 5.27 -1.67
CA GLY A 170 -14.92 4.10 -0.84
C GLY A 170 -14.35 4.37 0.53
N VAL A 171 -14.28 3.30 1.28
CA VAL A 171 -13.65 3.24 2.59
C VAL A 171 -12.69 2.05 2.63
N ASN A 172 -11.55 2.24 3.25
CA ASN A 172 -10.61 1.18 3.59
C ASN A 172 -10.46 1.14 5.10
N TYR A 173 -10.32 -0.05 5.63
CA TYR A 173 -9.93 -0.29 7.01
C TYR A 173 -8.67 -1.16 6.98
N SER A 174 -7.70 -0.85 7.82
CA SER A 174 -6.52 -1.69 8.04
C SER A 174 -6.19 -1.77 9.52
N ASN A 175 -5.57 -2.89 9.90
CA ASN A 175 -5.15 -3.17 11.26
C ASN A 175 -3.85 -3.99 11.22
N ASP A 176 -2.84 -3.51 11.95
CA ASP A 176 -1.55 -4.17 12.12
C ASP A 176 -1.41 -4.67 13.56
N ARG A 177 -1.02 -5.94 13.69
CA ARG A 177 -0.81 -6.60 14.99
C ARG A 177 0.60 -7.16 15.06
N SER A 178 1.28 -6.91 16.17
CA SER A 178 2.55 -7.55 16.46
C SER A 178 2.42 -9.07 16.44
N SER A 179 3.26 -9.76 15.67
CA SER A 179 3.29 -11.23 15.68
C SER A 179 3.86 -11.81 16.99
N GLN A 180 4.70 -11.04 17.68
CA GLN A 180 5.34 -11.47 18.92
C GLN A 180 4.45 -11.30 20.16
N PHE A 181 3.70 -10.18 20.22
CA PHE A 181 2.96 -9.77 21.41
C PHE A 181 1.45 -9.93 21.25
N ASP A 182 0.96 -10.22 20.04
CA ASP A 182 -0.46 -10.27 19.67
C ASP A 182 -1.22 -9.00 20.08
N THR A 183 -0.53 -7.87 20.10
CA THR A 183 -1.08 -6.55 20.38
C THR A 183 -1.40 -5.83 19.10
N GLU A 184 -2.46 -5.03 19.11
CA GLU A 184 -2.73 -4.09 18.04
C GLU A 184 -1.72 -2.95 18.14
N ASP A 185 -0.95 -2.77 17.06
CA ASP A 185 0.05 -1.71 16.98
C ASP A 185 -0.51 -0.49 16.26
N TYR A 186 -1.44 -0.73 15.33
CA TYR A 186 -2.01 0.30 14.47
C TYR A 186 -3.35 -0.14 13.89
N SER A 187 -4.29 0.80 13.79
CA SER A 187 -5.46 0.66 12.93
C SER A 187 -5.76 1.97 12.20
N GLU A 188 -6.46 1.86 11.07
CA GLU A 188 -6.78 2.98 10.21
C GLU A 188 -8.16 2.82 9.56
N PHE A 189 -8.91 3.90 9.54
CA PHE A 189 -10.11 4.05 8.73
C PHE A 189 -9.88 5.17 7.71
N PHE A 190 -9.97 4.85 6.43
CA PHE A 190 -9.63 5.74 5.33
C PHE A 190 -10.79 5.88 4.33
N PRO A 191 -11.74 6.80 4.55
CA PRO A 191 -12.68 7.23 3.53
C PRO A 191 -11.97 8.04 2.44
N ASN A 192 -12.22 7.70 1.18
CA ASN A 192 -11.56 8.33 0.05
C ASN A 192 -12.45 8.46 -1.18
N ILE A 193 -12.07 9.39 -2.04
CA ILE A 193 -12.61 9.54 -3.38
C ILE A 193 -11.45 9.63 -4.36
N GLY A 194 -11.59 9.00 -5.52
CA GLY A 194 -10.55 9.00 -6.53
C GLY A 194 -11.11 9.02 -7.95
N VAL A 195 -10.25 9.41 -8.87
CA VAL A 195 -10.51 9.39 -10.31
C VAL A 195 -9.38 8.67 -11.00
N MET A 196 -9.69 7.95 -12.04
CA MET A 196 -8.70 7.23 -12.84
C MET A 196 -9.04 7.36 -14.32
N LYS A 197 -7.99 7.29 -15.14
CA LYS A 197 -8.13 7.15 -16.58
C LYS A 197 -7.04 6.23 -17.12
N ALA A 198 -7.47 5.19 -17.82
CA ALA A 198 -6.59 4.37 -18.66
C ALA A 198 -6.77 4.77 -20.12
N TYR A 199 -5.67 4.88 -20.86
CA TYR A 199 -5.71 5.17 -22.30
C TYR A 199 -4.58 4.46 -23.04
N THR A 200 -4.95 3.90 -24.18
CA THR A 200 -4.02 3.15 -25.04
C THR A 200 -3.11 4.13 -25.79
N LEU A 201 -1.81 3.98 -25.64
CA LEU A 201 -0.80 4.72 -26.40
C LEU A 201 -0.38 3.98 -27.68
N SER A 202 -0.36 2.65 -27.62
CA SER A 202 -0.10 1.75 -28.74
C SER A 202 -0.71 0.37 -28.44
N ASP A 203 -0.64 -0.55 -29.38
CA ASP A 203 -1.12 -1.94 -29.20
C ASP A 203 -0.44 -2.66 -28.00
N GLN A 204 0.73 -2.19 -27.60
CA GLN A 204 1.53 -2.78 -26.53
C GLN A 204 1.60 -1.90 -25.27
N THR A 205 1.10 -0.67 -25.33
CA THR A 205 1.31 0.29 -24.25
C THR A 205 0.01 0.95 -23.83
N THR A 206 -0.33 0.80 -22.56
CA THR A 206 -1.42 1.52 -21.91
C THR A 206 -0.82 2.45 -20.86
N ALA A 207 -1.29 3.70 -20.84
CA ALA A 207 -1.00 4.65 -19.77
C ALA A 207 -2.16 4.71 -18.79
N ILE A 208 -1.85 4.85 -17.50
CA ILE A 208 -2.81 4.91 -16.42
C ILE A 208 -2.51 6.14 -15.57
N PHE A 209 -3.47 7.03 -15.47
CA PHE A 209 -3.49 8.13 -14.52
C PHE A 209 -4.45 7.78 -13.40
N ASP A 210 -4.06 7.99 -12.17
CA ASP A 210 -4.90 7.82 -10.97
C ASP A 210 -4.63 8.98 -10.00
N ALA A 211 -5.70 9.51 -9.39
CA ALA A 211 -5.59 10.50 -8.34
C ALA A 211 -6.68 10.26 -7.30
N TYR A 212 -6.36 10.51 -6.04
CA TYR A 212 -7.30 10.39 -4.95
C TYR A 212 -7.03 11.41 -3.84
N LEU A 213 -8.02 11.58 -3.00
CA LEU A 213 -7.91 12.29 -1.74
C LEU A 213 -8.75 11.58 -0.67
N GLY A 214 -8.37 11.73 0.58
CA GLY A 214 -9.09 11.15 1.71
C GLY A 214 -8.51 11.54 3.05
N GLN A 215 -9.26 11.19 4.09
CA GLN A 215 -8.89 11.41 5.48
C GLN A 215 -8.48 10.08 6.10
N HIS A 216 -7.30 10.04 6.70
CA HIS A 216 -6.82 8.92 7.51
C HIS A 216 -7.15 9.18 8.97
N SER A 217 -8.07 8.40 9.53
CA SER A 217 -8.33 8.35 10.96
C SER A 217 -7.63 7.13 11.53
N THR A 218 -6.66 7.36 12.40
CA THR A 218 -5.70 6.35 12.82
C THR A 218 -5.76 6.14 14.33
N GLU A 219 -5.47 4.91 14.75
CA GLU A 219 -5.22 4.57 16.15
C GLU A 219 -3.88 3.86 16.24
N ILE A 220 -2.96 4.38 17.02
CA ILE A 220 -1.67 3.75 17.32
C ILE A 220 -1.66 3.22 18.74
N ALA A 221 -0.94 2.10 18.97
CA ALA A 221 -0.74 1.61 20.31
C ALA A 221 -0.17 2.73 21.19
N SER A 222 -0.89 3.11 22.25
CA SER A 222 -0.47 4.20 23.11
C SER A 222 0.82 3.83 23.82
N ILE A 223 1.89 4.56 23.51
CA ILE A 223 3.18 4.42 24.16
C ILE A 223 3.42 5.67 24.99
N GLY A 224 3.24 5.55 26.31
CA GLY A 224 3.38 6.67 27.22
C GLY A 224 2.20 7.64 27.16
N ASN A 225 2.47 8.91 26.88
CA ASN A 225 1.47 9.99 26.81
C ASN A 225 1.16 10.42 25.37
N SER A 226 1.58 9.66 24.35
CA SER A 226 1.26 9.99 22.98
C SER A 226 -0.23 9.76 22.72
N PRO A 227 -0.93 10.69 22.06
CA PRO A 227 -2.31 10.48 21.66
C PRO A 227 -2.40 9.34 20.63
N GLU A 228 -3.49 8.58 20.69
CA GLU A 228 -3.72 7.44 19.79
C GLU A 228 -3.88 7.89 18.33
N ASP A 229 -4.39 9.10 18.12
CA ASP A 229 -4.67 9.74 16.82
C ASP A 229 -3.49 10.56 16.26
N LEU A 230 -2.27 10.33 16.75
CA LEU A 230 -1.06 11.09 16.35
C LEU A 230 -0.78 11.09 14.86
N LEU A 231 -1.20 10.05 14.14
CA LEU A 231 -0.96 9.87 12.71
C LEU A 231 -2.16 10.22 11.83
N ASP A 232 -3.21 10.80 12.40
CA ASP A 232 -4.33 11.33 11.61
C ASP A 232 -3.82 12.35 10.61
N ASN A 233 -4.26 12.19 9.35
CA ASN A 233 -3.83 13.08 8.29
C ASN A 233 -4.83 13.12 7.14
N PHE A 234 -4.81 14.21 6.41
CA PHE A 234 -5.46 14.33 5.11
C PHE A 234 -4.45 14.11 4.00
N GLU A 235 -4.76 13.22 3.05
CA GLU A 235 -3.89 12.90 1.92
C GLU A 235 -4.50 13.31 0.59
N ILE A 236 -3.66 13.89 -0.28
CA ILE A 236 -3.91 14.04 -1.72
C ILE A 236 -2.79 13.33 -2.46
N ALA A 237 -3.15 12.44 -3.37
CA ALA A 237 -2.15 11.72 -4.15
C ALA A 237 -2.52 11.65 -5.62
N ALA A 238 -1.50 11.59 -6.47
CA ALA A 238 -1.64 11.37 -7.90
C ALA A 238 -0.53 10.45 -8.41
N SER A 239 -0.87 9.59 -9.34
CA SER A 239 0.10 8.69 -9.96
C SER A 239 -0.07 8.63 -11.47
N TYR A 240 1.04 8.34 -12.12
CA TYR A 240 1.10 8.05 -13.55
C TYR A 240 1.94 6.80 -13.78
N GLY A 241 1.37 5.84 -14.46
CA GLY A 241 2.01 4.57 -14.77
C GLY A 241 1.85 4.21 -16.24
N LEU A 242 2.70 3.30 -16.68
CA LEU A 242 2.60 2.66 -17.98
C LEU A 242 2.49 1.14 -17.77
N LYS A 243 1.74 0.48 -18.65
CA LYS A 243 1.78 -0.97 -18.83
C LYS A 243 2.27 -1.22 -20.23
N TYR A 244 3.46 -1.82 -20.37
CA TYR A 244 4.06 -2.20 -21.64
C TYR A 244 4.16 -3.71 -21.73
N ILE A 245 3.61 -4.31 -22.79
CA ILE A 245 3.55 -5.75 -23.02
C ILE A 245 4.46 -6.11 -24.16
N GLN A 246 5.39 -7.03 -23.94
CA GLN A 246 6.32 -7.57 -24.95
C GLN A 246 6.31 -9.11 -24.90
N GLY A 247 5.54 -9.73 -25.78
CA GLY A 247 5.27 -11.17 -25.69
C GLY A 247 4.53 -11.49 -24.39
N ASP A 248 5.09 -12.39 -23.59
CA ASP A 248 4.55 -12.76 -22.28
C ASP A 248 5.03 -11.83 -21.14
N LEU A 249 5.99 -10.96 -21.40
CA LEU A 249 6.52 -10.03 -20.40
C LEU A 249 5.67 -8.77 -20.32
N THR A 250 5.37 -8.35 -19.08
CA THR A 250 4.73 -7.08 -18.80
C THR A 250 5.68 -6.21 -17.98
N PHE A 251 5.86 -4.95 -18.38
CA PHE A 251 6.63 -3.95 -17.65
C PHE A 251 5.70 -2.83 -17.20
N SER A 252 5.71 -2.53 -15.92
CA SER A 252 4.80 -1.55 -15.30
C SER A 252 5.59 -0.53 -14.46
N PRO A 253 6.24 0.47 -15.10
CA PRO A 253 6.78 1.62 -14.36
C PRO A 253 5.65 2.51 -13.88
N LYS A 254 5.78 3.05 -12.65
CA LYS A 254 4.83 4.00 -12.05
C LYS A 254 5.57 5.05 -11.23
N TYR A 255 5.09 6.26 -11.28
CA TYR A 255 5.42 7.34 -10.38
C TYR A 255 4.20 7.75 -9.58
N LEU A 256 4.34 7.88 -8.27
CA LEU A 256 3.34 8.38 -7.34
C LEU A 256 3.90 9.61 -6.62
N LEU A 257 3.08 10.64 -6.52
CA LEU A 257 3.27 11.81 -5.69
C LEU A 257 2.13 11.85 -4.66
N SER A 258 2.47 11.94 -3.38
CA SER A 258 1.51 12.07 -2.28
C SER A 258 1.90 13.23 -1.39
N TYR A 259 0.91 13.99 -0.96
CA TYR A 259 1.03 15.06 0.02
C TYR A 259 0.10 14.79 1.18
N LYS A 260 0.64 14.77 2.40
CA LYS A 260 -0.09 14.55 3.65
C LYS A 260 0.06 15.75 4.56
N THR A 261 -1.02 16.13 5.21
CA THR A 261 -1.02 17.12 6.28
C THR A 261 -1.57 16.47 7.55
N TYR A 262 -0.90 16.70 8.68
CA TYR A 262 -1.23 16.09 9.96
C TYR A 262 -1.83 17.13 10.89
N ASP A 263 -2.85 16.75 11.65
CA ASP A 263 -3.62 17.68 12.46
C ASP A 263 -3.43 17.48 13.98
N ASN A 264 -2.84 16.35 14.41
CA ASN A 264 -2.91 15.93 15.81
C ASN A 264 -1.58 15.84 16.55
N GLY A 265 -1.60 16.18 17.83
CA GLY A 265 -0.53 15.97 18.80
C GLY A 265 0.78 16.64 18.40
N ALA A 266 1.88 15.91 18.52
CA ALA A 266 3.20 16.40 18.16
C ALA A 266 3.40 16.53 16.64
N ASN A 267 2.55 15.91 15.83
CA ASN A 267 2.56 16.03 14.37
C ASN A 267 1.67 17.19 13.86
N SER A 268 1.00 17.92 14.73
CA SER A 268 0.22 19.11 14.32
C SER A 268 1.10 20.06 13.52
N ASP A 269 0.59 20.53 12.38
CA ASP A 269 1.31 21.38 11.41
C ASP A 269 2.46 20.66 10.64
N ARG A 270 2.57 19.33 10.72
CA ARG A 270 3.49 18.56 9.91
C ARG A 270 2.90 18.31 8.52
N ASP A 271 3.72 18.53 7.51
CA ASP A 271 3.44 18.22 6.11
C ASP A 271 4.49 17.26 5.56
N ASP A 272 4.06 16.24 4.84
CA ASP A 272 4.93 15.29 4.17
C ASP A 272 4.68 15.27 2.66
N LEU A 273 5.73 15.42 1.86
CA LEU A 273 5.69 15.21 0.42
C LEU A 273 6.45 13.93 0.09
N THR A 274 5.73 12.95 -0.46
CA THR A 274 6.30 11.64 -0.80
C THR A 274 6.35 11.42 -2.30
N HIS A 275 7.51 11.05 -2.79
CA HIS A 275 7.78 10.60 -4.15
C HIS A 275 8.04 9.10 -4.14
N ASN A 276 7.33 8.34 -4.95
CA ASN A 276 7.60 6.91 -5.13
C ASN A 276 7.74 6.58 -6.62
N PHE A 277 8.86 5.98 -6.96
CA PHE A 277 9.15 5.43 -8.28
C PHE A 277 9.15 3.91 -8.14
N SER A 278 8.37 3.22 -8.95
CA SER A 278 8.31 1.76 -8.94
C SER A 278 8.34 1.17 -10.33
N LEU A 279 8.81 -0.06 -10.42
CA LEU A 279 8.83 -0.88 -11.63
C LEU A 279 8.47 -2.31 -11.25
N VAL A 280 7.55 -2.90 -11.98
CA VAL A 280 7.28 -4.33 -11.93
C VAL A 280 7.52 -4.92 -13.32
N ALA A 281 8.19 -6.06 -13.36
CA ALA A 281 8.32 -6.90 -14.53
C ALA A 281 7.64 -8.24 -14.22
N GLY A 282 6.49 -8.48 -14.84
CA GLY A 282 5.65 -9.65 -14.63
C GLY A 282 5.81 -10.65 -15.76
N TYR A 283 5.80 -11.94 -15.44
CA TYR A 283 5.82 -13.05 -16.37
C TYR A 283 4.79 -14.11 -15.94
N PRO A 284 3.77 -14.43 -16.77
CA PRO A 284 2.81 -15.48 -16.45
C PRO A 284 3.50 -16.84 -16.59
N LEU A 285 3.54 -17.61 -15.50
CA LEU A 285 4.03 -18.98 -15.49
C LEU A 285 2.93 -19.97 -15.91
N ALA A 286 1.68 -19.64 -15.61
CA ALA A 286 0.46 -20.35 -15.99
C ALA A 286 -0.74 -19.39 -15.91
N ASP A 287 -1.93 -19.82 -16.35
CA ASP A 287 -3.17 -19.01 -16.39
C ASP A 287 -3.53 -18.31 -15.06
N SER A 288 -3.13 -18.89 -13.95
CA SER A 288 -3.43 -18.37 -12.60
C SER A 288 -2.18 -18.13 -11.76
N PHE A 289 -1.00 -18.17 -12.35
CA PHE A 289 0.25 -18.13 -11.62
C PHE A 289 1.26 -17.21 -12.29
N ASP A 290 1.65 -16.14 -11.61
CA ASP A 290 2.55 -15.11 -12.11
C ASP A 290 3.82 -15.04 -11.27
N LEU A 291 4.91 -14.68 -11.94
CA LEU A 291 6.20 -14.35 -11.38
C LEU A 291 6.44 -12.86 -11.59
N ASP A 292 6.71 -12.12 -10.52
CA ASP A 292 7.02 -10.70 -10.56
C ASP A 292 8.45 -10.43 -10.06
N LEU A 293 9.17 -9.60 -10.80
CA LEU A 293 10.35 -8.91 -10.32
C LEU A 293 9.96 -7.46 -10.09
N PHE A 294 10.26 -6.92 -8.92
CA PHE A 294 9.88 -5.55 -8.60
C PHE A 294 10.98 -4.76 -7.92
N GLY A 295 10.89 -3.44 -8.08
CA GLY A 295 11.73 -2.51 -7.37
C GLY A 295 10.99 -1.20 -7.15
N SER A 296 11.27 -0.52 -6.03
CA SER A 296 10.74 0.80 -5.77
C SER A 296 11.74 1.67 -5.02
N TYR A 297 11.68 2.97 -5.28
CA TYR A 297 12.44 3.97 -4.58
C TYR A 297 11.52 5.05 -4.05
N THR A 298 11.51 5.23 -2.74
CA THR A 298 10.68 6.21 -2.04
C THR A 298 11.57 7.30 -1.44
N ILE A 299 11.14 8.54 -1.62
CA ILE A 299 11.68 9.72 -0.95
C ILE A 299 10.51 10.40 -0.25
N ARG A 300 10.64 10.71 1.02
CA ARG A 300 9.73 11.57 1.76
C ARG A 300 10.51 12.76 2.27
N ASP A 301 10.05 13.96 1.88
CA ASP A 301 10.48 15.23 2.40
C ASP A 301 9.39 15.74 3.36
N SER A 302 9.74 15.96 4.62
CA SER A 302 8.83 16.40 5.67
C SER A 302 9.14 17.83 6.10
N SER A 303 8.13 18.60 6.50
CA SER A 303 8.35 19.89 7.18
C SER A 303 9.13 19.73 8.48
N GLU A 304 9.10 18.53 9.07
CA GLU A 304 9.93 18.11 10.19
C GLU A 304 11.02 17.15 9.71
N SER A 305 12.25 17.61 9.58
CA SER A 305 13.37 16.86 8.98
C SER A 305 13.69 15.52 9.69
N ALA A 306 13.27 15.33 10.93
CA ALA A 306 13.34 14.05 11.63
C ALA A 306 12.50 12.96 10.95
N ASN A 307 11.50 13.34 10.19
CA ASN A 307 10.61 12.46 9.44
C ASN A 307 11.00 12.30 7.97
N ASP A 308 12.07 12.95 7.51
CA ASP A 308 12.60 12.70 6.17
C ASP A 308 13.10 11.27 6.06
N TYR A 309 12.77 10.58 4.97
CA TYR A 309 13.40 9.29 4.73
C TYR A 309 13.55 8.95 3.24
N LYS A 310 14.43 7.99 2.98
CA LYS A 310 14.60 7.37 1.68
C LYS A 310 14.62 5.85 1.87
N ASN A 311 13.97 5.15 0.96
CA ASN A 311 13.94 3.69 0.99
C ASN A 311 14.03 3.12 -0.42
N LEU A 312 14.80 2.04 -0.57
CA LEU A 312 14.90 1.24 -1.77
C LEU A 312 14.43 -0.17 -1.42
N ASP A 313 13.38 -0.62 -2.09
CA ASP A 313 12.92 -2.00 -2.06
C ASP A 313 13.22 -2.67 -3.40
N GLY A 314 13.50 -3.98 -3.38
CA GLY A 314 13.65 -4.76 -4.59
C GLY A 314 13.61 -6.25 -4.32
N GLY A 315 12.85 -6.98 -5.13
CA GLY A 315 12.61 -8.39 -4.85
C GLY A 315 11.89 -9.15 -5.96
N ILE A 316 11.44 -10.32 -5.57
CA ILE A 316 10.72 -11.27 -6.39
C ILE A 316 9.41 -11.65 -5.70
N GLY A 317 8.36 -11.79 -6.46
CA GLY A 317 7.04 -12.21 -6.01
C GLY A 317 6.50 -13.38 -6.83
N LEU A 318 5.69 -14.19 -6.19
CA LEU A 318 4.89 -15.24 -6.83
C LEU A 318 3.43 -15.00 -6.44
N LYS A 319 2.55 -15.02 -7.44
CA LYS A 319 1.14 -14.75 -7.24
C LYS A 319 0.27 -15.84 -7.84
N LEU A 320 -0.67 -16.29 -7.05
CA LEU A 320 -1.73 -17.21 -7.47
C LEU A 320 -3.07 -16.47 -7.41
N SER A 321 -3.92 -16.60 -8.42
CA SER A 321 -5.25 -15.99 -8.42
C SER A 321 -6.27 -16.80 -9.17
N ALA A 322 -7.51 -16.75 -8.68
CA ALA A 322 -8.68 -17.35 -9.30
C ALA A 322 -9.83 -16.35 -9.35
N ASN A 323 -10.61 -16.39 -10.44
CA ASN A 323 -11.80 -15.56 -10.64
C ASN A 323 -13.00 -16.50 -10.85
N PHE A 324 -14.18 -16.10 -10.31
CA PHE A 324 -15.42 -16.89 -10.33
C PHE A 324 -16.59 -16.07 -10.83
#